data_5dbdeb3d6e1befc6e72ca9dc4aad0fff
#
_entry.id   5dbdeb3d6e1befc6e72ca9dc4aad0fff
#
_cell.length_a   1.000
_cell.length_b   1.000
_cell.length_c   1.000
_cell.angle_alpha   90.00
_cell.angle_beta   90.00
_cell.angle_gamma   90.00
#
_symmetry.space_group_name_H-M   'P 1'
#
loop_
_entity.id
_entity.type
_entity.pdbx_description
1 polymer ?
#
loop_
_entity_poly.entity_id
_entity_poly.type
_entity_poly.pdbx_seq_one_letter_code
_entity_poly.pdbx_strand_id
1 'polypeptide(L)'
;MDLNKCIGCQTCTVACKTQWTNRNGREYMYWNNVETYPGTGYPKNWMELGGGFDAAGDLQAGIVPNIEADYGVPWDYNHDELQFGAQLKPNVEPTWGPNWDEDEGTGDFPNDNYFFYIPRICNHCTNPGCLSACPRDAIFKREQDGVVLVDLDRCQGYRYCIAGCPYKKIYFNPKISKSEKCILCFPRIEKGLPPACAQQCVGRIRFVGFLDDEEGQVYKLVHKYKVALPLRSDYGTQPNVYYVPPTEAPPKFDAEGRVIPGSDRIPTEELEKLFGPEVHKAMQTLRAEKEKRRATGKSELMDILIAYKHEDMFRLDQNYYQSIAKKQGISLAPIDNRYMAGKNTENKYKFKVVEYD
;
A
#
# COMPACT_ATOMS: atom_id res chain seq x y z
N MET A 1 -3.97 5.55 4.76
CA MET A 1 -5.10 4.63 4.43
C MET A 1 -5.91 4.39 5.69
N ASP A 2 -7.23 4.57 5.62
CA ASP A 2 -8.12 4.39 6.78
C ASP A 2 -8.67 2.96 6.80
N LEU A 3 -8.22 2.14 7.76
CA LEU A 3 -8.62 0.74 7.85
C LEU A 3 -10.05 0.53 8.35
N ASN A 4 -10.64 1.53 9.02
CA ASN A 4 -12.03 1.44 9.48
C ASN A 4 -13.07 1.36 8.34
N LYS A 5 -12.69 1.79 7.14
CA LYS A 5 -13.58 1.82 5.98
C LYS A 5 -13.21 0.83 4.88
N CYS A 6 -12.09 0.10 5.04
CA CYS A 6 -11.70 -0.90 4.06
C CYS A 6 -12.62 -2.13 4.16
N ILE A 7 -13.22 -2.51 3.03
CA ILE A 7 -14.13 -3.65 2.94
C ILE A 7 -13.54 -4.82 2.12
N GLY A 8 -12.25 -4.79 1.84
CA GLY A 8 -11.58 -5.86 1.09
C GLY A 8 -12.02 -6.03 -0.36
N CYS A 9 -12.72 -5.06 -0.96
CA CYS A 9 -13.35 -5.20 -2.28
C CYS A 9 -12.40 -5.37 -3.47
N GLN A 10 -11.09 -5.32 -3.28
CA GLN A 10 -10.04 -5.49 -4.31
C GLN A 10 -10.11 -4.53 -5.51
N THR A 11 -11.04 -3.56 -5.56
CA THR A 11 -11.12 -2.58 -6.66
C THR A 11 -9.81 -1.85 -6.90
N CYS A 12 -9.10 -1.49 -5.84
CA CYS A 12 -7.78 -0.87 -5.92
C CYS A 12 -6.70 -1.82 -6.48
N THR A 13 -6.82 -3.12 -6.22
CA THR A 13 -5.96 -4.17 -6.76
C THR A 13 -6.16 -4.31 -8.26
N VAL A 14 -7.42 -4.42 -8.69
CA VAL A 14 -7.79 -4.49 -10.12
C VAL A 14 -7.37 -3.24 -10.87
N ALA A 15 -7.62 -2.04 -10.30
CA ALA A 15 -7.21 -0.78 -10.91
C ALA A 15 -5.69 -0.71 -11.15
N CYS A 16 -4.89 -1.16 -10.17
CA CYS A 16 -3.44 -1.23 -10.32
C CYS A 16 -3.03 -2.30 -11.34
N LYS A 17 -3.66 -3.47 -11.30
CA LYS A 17 -3.41 -4.58 -12.22
C LYS A 17 -3.65 -4.16 -13.66
N THR A 18 -4.79 -3.59 -13.95
CA THR A 18 -5.18 -3.11 -15.28
C THR A 18 -4.25 -2.03 -15.81
N GLN A 19 -3.84 -1.10 -14.93
CA GLN A 19 -2.99 0.02 -15.34
C GLN A 19 -1.53 -0.38 -15.59
N TRP A 20 -0.97 -1.31 -14.78
CA TRP A 20 0.48 -1.51 -14.72
C TRP A 20 0.95 -2.96 -14.85
N THR A 21 0.21 -3.94 -14.33
CA THR A 21 0.72 -5.30 -14.16
C THR A 21 -0.04 -6.39 -14.93
N ASN A 22 -0.81 -6.03 -15.94
CA ASN A 22 -1.50 -6.94 -16.86
C ASN A 22 -0.68 -7.27 -18.12
N ARG A 23 0.63 -7.41 -17.98
CA ARG A 23 1.57 -7.56 -19.12
C ARG A 23 2.48 -8.74 -18.88
N ASN A 24 3.11 -9.22 -19.99
CA ASN A 24 4.02 -10.36 -19.99
C ASN A 24 5.05 -10.32 -18.86
N GLY A 25 5.10 -11.41 -18.07
CA GLY A 25 5.99 -11.57 -16.93
C GLY A 25 5.56 -10.84 -15.67
N ARG A 26 4.43 -10.14 -15.73
CA ARG A 26 3.84 -9.42 -14.58
C ARG A 26 2.54 -10.06 -14.09
N GLU A 27 2.13 -11.17 -14.66
CA GLU A 27 0.83 -11.80 -14.41
C GLU A 27 0.64 -12.12 -12.92
N TYR A 28 1.67 -12.64 -12.27
CA TYR A 28 1.65 -12.95 -10.83
C TYR A 28 1.86 -11.72 -9.93
N MET A 29 2.26 -10.55 -10.49
CA MET A 29 2.59 -9.38 -9.68
C MET A 29 1.34 -8.60 -9.28
N TYR A 30 1.19 -8.37 -7.98
CA TYR A 30 0.21 -7.45 -7.44
C TYR A 30 0.91 -6.32 -6.69
N TRP A 31 1.22 -5.23 -7.40
CA TRP A 31 1.86 -4.05 -6.81
C TRP A 31 1.01 -3.41 -5.73
N ASN A 32 -0.31 -3.56 -5.84
CA ASN A 32 -1.27 -3.28 -4.80
C ASN A 32 -2.14 -4.51 -4.60
N ASN A 33 -2.33 -4.92 -3.37
CA ASN A 33 -3.27 -5.95 -2.97
C ASN A 33 -3.94 -5.56 -1.65
N VAL A 34 -5.01 -6.22 -1.30
CA VAL A 34 -5.65 -6.09 0.01
C VAL A 34 -5.62 -7.45 0.68
N GLU A 35 -5.08 -7.50 1.87
CA GLU A 35 -4.95 -8.71 2.67
C GLU A 35 -5.97 -8.69 3.81
N THR A 36 -6.48 -9.85 4.17
CA THR A 36 -7.15 -10.04 5.45
C THR A 36 -6.11 -10.20 6.55
N TYR A 37 -6.31 -9.59 7.68
CA TYR A 37 -5.48 -9.77 8.86
C TYR A 37 -6.37 -10.20 10.05
N PRO A 38 -6.01 -11.25 10.75
CA PRO A 38 -4.91 -12.19 10.51
C PRO A 38 -5.07 -12.99 9.22
N GLY A 39 -3.93 -13.35 8.60
CA GLY A 39 -3.88 -14.11 7.36
C GLY A 39 -2.44 -14.25 6.87
N THR A 40 -2.22 -15.08 5.85
CA THR A 40 -0.87 -15.39 5.35
C THR A 40 -0.21 -14.24 4.60
N GLY A 41 -0.99 -13.30 4.08
CA GLY A 41 -0.48 -12.16 3.28
C GLY A 41 -0.02 -12.54 1.86
N TYR A 42 0.53 -11.58 1.12
CA TYR A 42 1.01 -11.77 -0.25
C TYR A 42 2.36 -11.05 -0.47
N PRO A 43 3.48 -11.77 -0.71
CA PRO A 43 3.57 -13.24 -0.74
C PRO A 43 3.23 -13.85 0.63
N LYS A 44 2.92 -15.16 0.65
CA LYS A 44 2.56 -15.88 1.88
C LYS A 44 3.63 -15.68 2.95
N ASN A 45 3.20 -15.40 4.17
CA ASN A 45 4.03 -15.22 5.35
C ASN A 45 5.15 -14.17 5.16
N TRP A 46 4.85 -13.10 4.43
CA TRP A 46 5.85 -12.07 4.09
C TRP A 46 6.56 -11.45 5.31
N MET A 47 5.90 -11.37 6.46
CA MET A 47 6.48 -10.84 7.70
C MET A 47 7.61 -11.71 8.27
N GLU A 48 7.68 -12.98 7.86
CA GLU A 48 8.68 -13.95 8.31
C GLU A 48 9.86 -14.08 7.34
N LEU A 49 9.76 -13.47 6.15
CA LEU A 49 10.76 -13.59 5.09
C LEU A 49 11.98 -12.66 5.28
N GLY A 50 12.05 -11.90 6.38
CA GLY A 50 13.18 -11.05 6.72
C GLY A 50 13.40 -9.87 5.76
N GLY A 51 14.55 -9.22 5.91
CA GLY A 51 14.90 -7.96 5.24
C GLY A 51 14.74 -6.76 6.18
N GLY A 52 14.97 -5.55 5.67
CA GLY A 52 14.96 -4.32 6.46
C GLY A 52 16.28 -4.11 7.20
N PHE A 53 16.24 -3.39 8.30
CA PHE A 53 17.40 -3.05 9.11
C PHE A 53 17.17 -3.48 10.55
N ASP A 54 18.22 -3.86 11.23
CA ASP A 54 18.18 -4.11 12.67
C ASP A 54 18.26 -2.82 13.49
N ALA A 55 18.30 -2.96 14.81
CA ALA A 55 18.40 -1.83 15.73
C ALA A 55 19.74 -1.08 15.63
N ALA A 56 20.78 -1.70 15.10
CA ALA A 56 22.07 -1.07 14.83
C ALA A 56 22.08 -0.31 13.48
N GLY A 57 21.06 -0.49 12.65
CA GLY A 57 20.96 0.10 11.33
C GLY A 57 21.61 -0.74 10.22
N ASP A 58 21.98 -1.97 10.51
CA ASP A 58 22.59 -2.88 9.55
C ASP A 58 21.52 -3.60 8.73
N LEU A 59 21.77 -3.70 7.42
CA LEU A 59 20.85 -4.37 6.49
C LEU A 59 20.76 -5.88 6.81
N GLN A 60 19.54 -6.36 7.02
CA GLN A 60 19.30 -7.75 7.35
C GLN A 60 19.11 -8.61 6.10
N ALA A 61 19.62 -9.84 6.17
CA ALA A 61 19.38 -10.83 5.15
C ALA A 61 17.90 -11.22 5.15
N GLY A 62 17.31 -11.25 3.96
CA GLY A 62 15.94 -11.71 3.76
C GLY A 62 15.88 -12.83 2.71
N ILE A 63 14.74 -13.48 2.64
CA ILE A 63 14.45 -14.54 1.68
C ILE A 63 13.78 -13.93 0.44
N VAL A 64 14.16 -14.42 -0.76
CA VAL A 64 13.45 -14.13 -2.01
C VAL A 64 12.30 -15.13 -2.13
N PRO A 65 11.04 -14.67 -2.13
CA PRO A 65 9.90 -15.57 -2.27
C PRO A 65 9.92 -16.32 -3.60
N ASN A 66 9.46 -17.57 -3.57
CA ASN A 66 9.26 -18.37 -4.78
C ASN A 66 8.00 -17.91 -5.51
N ILE A 67 8.08 -17.77 -6.84
CA ILE A 67 6.96 -17.26 -7.65
C ILE A 67 5.76 -18.19 -7.59
N GLU A 68 5.97 -19.49 -7.66
CA GLU A 68 4.89 -20.48 -7.72
C GLU A 68 4.33 -20.79 -6.33
N ALA A 69 5.22 -20.99 -5.33
CA ALA A 69 4.80 -21.42 -3.99
C ALA A 69 4.25 -20.27 -3.13
N ASP A 70 4.92 -19.09 -3.17
CA ASP A 70 4.62 -18.00 -2.22
C ASP A 70 3.66 -16.94 -2.80
N TYR A 71 3.57 -16.81 -4.12
CA TYR A 71 2.66 -15.86 -4.77
C TYR A 71 1.38 -16.51 -5.32
N GLY A 72 1.34 -17.84 -5.43
CA GLY A 72 0.21 -18.58 -5.99
C GLY A 72 0.06 -18.45 -7.50
N VAL A 73 -1.00 -19.03 -8.03
CA VAL A 73 -1.32 -18.99 -9.46
C VAL A 73 -1.87 -17.61 -9.84
N PRO A 74 -1.40 -16.99 -10.93
CA PRO A 74 -1.98 -15.74 -11.42
C PRO A 74 -3.46 -15.92 -11.76
N TRP A 75 -4.27 -14.94 -11.41
CA TRP A 75 -5.64 -14.90 -11.87
C TRP A 75 -5.69 -14.52 -13.34
N ASP A 76 -6.03 -15.49 -14.18
CA ASP A 76 -6.35 -15.26 -15.58
C ASP A 76 -7.82 -14.83 -15.70
N TYR A 77 -8.02 -13.62 -16.20
CA TYR A 77 -9.36 -13.13 -16.49
C TYR A 77 -9.92 -13.85 -17.70
N ASN A 78 -10.83 -14.79 -17.48
CA ASN A 78 -11.48 -15.59 -18.52
C ASN A 78 -12.62 -14.83 -19.21
N HIS A 79 -12.29 -13.71 -19.84
CA HIS A 79 -13.24 -12.81 -20.48
C HIS A 79 -14.12 -13.53 -21.51
N ASP A 80 -13.52 -14.43 -22.27
CA ASP A 80 -14.23 -15.20 -23.31
C ASP A 80 -15.24 -16.17 -22.71
N GLU A 81 -14.90 -16.84 -21.62
CA GLU A 81 -15.83 -17.71 -20.89
C GLU A 81 -16.98 -16.93 -20.26
N LEU A 82 -16.72 -15.72 -19.74
CA LEU A 82 -17.75 -14.86 -19.17
C LEU A 82 -18.67 -14.26 -20.22
N GLN A 83 -18.18 -13.99 -21.43
CA GLN A 83 -18.99 -13.41 -22.52
C GLN A 83 -19.65 -14.44 -23.40
N PHE A 84 -18.99 -15.55 -23.68
CA PHE A 84 -19.42 -16.52 -24.70
C PHE A 84 -19.68 -17.92 -24.16
N GLY A 85 -19.25 -18.19 -22.92
CA GLY A 85 -19.45 -19.45 -22.23
C GLY A 85 -20.68 -19.48 -21.33
N ALA A 86 -21.18 -20.66 -21.05
CA ALA A 86 -22.31 -20.86 -20.12
C ALA A 86 -21.91 -20.70 -18.64
N GLN A 87 -20.64 -20.53 -18.33
CA GLN A 87 -20.15 -20.42 -16.96
C GLN A 87 -20.00 -18.96 -16.55
N LEU A 88 -20.89 -18.50 -15.67
CA LEU A 88 -20.82 -17.19 -15.03
C LEU A 88 -19.92 -17.17 -13.78
N LYS A 89 -19.24 -18.27 -13.46
CA LYS A 89 -18.34 -18.37 -12.32
C LYS A 89 -16.94 -18.62 -12.81
N PRO A 90 -15.92 -17.82 -12.37
CA PRO A 90 -14.56 -18.23 -12.54
C PRO A 90 -14.32 -19.54 -11.77
N ASN A 91 -13.49 -20.43 -12.32
CA ASN A 91 -13.00 -21.58 -11.57
C ASN A 91 -12.13 -21.05 -10.42
N VAL A 92 -12.53 -21.31 -9.19
CA VAL A 92 -11.76 -20.92 -8.00
C VAL A 92 -10.65 -21.93 -7.79
N GLU A 93 -9.42 -21.45 -7.87
CA GLU A 93 -8.23 -22.19 -7.46
C GLU A 93 -7.84 -21.72 -6.06
N PRO A 94 -7.63 -22.59 -5.06
CA PRO A 94 -7.26 -22.19 -3.70
C PRO A 94 -5.95 -21.40 -3.60
N THR A 95 -5.14 -21.42 -4.66
CA THR A 95 -3.84 -20.74 -4.72
C THR A 95 -3.89 -19.42 -5.51
N TRP A 96 -5.07 -18.94 -5.85
CA TRP A 96 -5.24 -17.72 -6.63
C TRP A 96 -4.81 -16.46 -5.89
N GLY A 97 -3.90 -15.70 -6.53
CA GLY A 97 -3.57 -14.32 -6.23
C GLY A 97 -3.38 -14.01 -4.74
N PRO A 98 -3.71 -12.80 -4.29
CA PRO A 98 -3.52 -12.38 -2.90
C PRO A 98 -4.62 -12.92 -1.98
N ASN A 99 -4.49 -14.15 -1.49
CA ASN A 99 -5.20 -14.75 -0.36
C ASN A 99 -6.73 -14.59 -0.32
N TRP A 100 -7.40 -14.80 -1.42
CA TRP A 100 -8.86 -14.60 -1.41
C TRP A 100 -9.62 -15.74 -0.77
N ASP A 101 -8.99 -16.92 -0.70
CA ASP A 101 -9.59 -18.15 -0.17
C ASP A 101 -9.06 -18.54 1.23
N GLU A 102 -8.07 -17.79 1.75
CA GLU A 102 -7.42 -18.06 3.04
C GLU A 102 -7.81 -17.05 4.13
N ASP A 103 -8.83 -16.23 3.87
CA ASP A 103 -9.27 -15.13 4.71
C ASP A 103 -10.22 -15.59 5.80
N GLU A 104 -9.74 -16.44 6.70
CA GLU A 104 -10.58 -17.07 7.73
C GLU A 104 -10.78 -16.19 8.97
N GLY A 105 -9.95 -15.15 9.14
CA GLY A 105 -9.90 -14.40 10.39
C GLY A 105 -9.28 -15.24 11.50
N THR A 106 -9.55 -14.91 12.76
CA THR A 106 -9.04 -15.68 13.91
C THR A 106 -9.98 -15.66 15.09
N GLY A 107 -9.80 -16.60 16.01
CA GLY A 107 -10.46 -16.71 17.29
C GLY A 107 -11.84 -17.34 17.24
N ASP A 108 -12.36 -17.61 18.42
CA ASP A 108 -13.66 -18.26 18.61
C ASP A 108 -14.79 -17.24 18.70
N PHE A 109 -15.91 -17.55 18.06
CA PHE A 109 -17.14 -16.80 18.21
C PHE A 109 -17.72 -16.99 19.64
N PRO A 110 -18.26 -15.96 20.32
CA PRO A 110 -18.56 -14.62 19.80
C PRO A 110 -17.50 -13.54 20.11
N ASN A 111 -16.51 -13.79 20.96
CA ASN A 111 -15.73 -12.73 21.58
C ASN A 111 -14.29 -12.58 21.05
N ASP A 112 -13.72 -13.65 20.51
CA ASP A 112 -12.32 -13.67 20.11
C ASP A 112 -12.15 -13.70 18.58
N ASN A 113 -13.26 -13.80 17.84
CA ASN A 113 -13.25 -13.74 16.40
C ASN A 113 -13.10 -12.30 15.92
N TYR A 114 -12.07 -12.04 15.13
CA TYR A 114 -11.85 -10.75 14.47
C TYR A 114 -11.11 -10.91 13.16
N PHE A 115 -11.29 -9.94 12.29
CA PHE A 115 -10.47 -9.68 11.11
C PHE A 115 -10.60 -8.22 10.69
N PHE A 116 -9.65 -7.74 9.91
CA PHE A 116 -9.72 -6.47 9.21
C PHE A 116 -8.87 -6.52 7.94
N TYR A 117 -9.06 -5.58 7.05
CA TYR A 117 -8.37 -5.57 5.77
C TYR A 117 -7.19 -4.60 5.78
N ILE A 118 -6.03 -5.08 5.28
CA ILE A 118 -4.82 -4.26 5.12
C ILE A 118 -4.49 -4.12 3.63
N PRO A 119 -4.79 -2.96 3.01
CA PRO A 119 -4.32 -2.69 1.65
C PRO A 119 -2.83 -2.42 1.68
N ARG A 120 -2.06 -3.19 0.91
CA ARG A 120 -0.59 -3.08 0.86
C ARG A 120 -0.10 -2.69 -0.52
N ILE A 121 0.76 -1.67 -0.55
CA ILE A 121 1.55 -1.24 -1.71
C ILE A 121 3.03 -1.14 -1.31
N CYS A 122 3.91 -0.81 -2.26
CA CYS A 122 5.26 -0.38 -1.90
C CYS A 122 5.18 0.86 -0.98
N ASN A 123 5.92 0.85 0.11
CA ASN A 123 5.92 1.94 1.08
C ASN A 123 6.74 3.16 0.65
N HIS A 124 7.47 3.10 -0.46
CA HIS A 124 8.37 4.15 -0.92
C HIS A 124 9.23 4.74 0.21
N CYS A 125 9.78 3.87 1.02
CA CYS A 125 10.46 4.16 2.29
C CYS A 125 11.44 5.33 2.20
N THR A 126 11.64 6.04 3.31
CA THR A 126 12.67 7.08 3.42
C THR A 126 14.05 6.45 3.50
N ASN A 127 14.17 5.31 4.20
CA ASN A 127 15.36 4.47 4.26
C ASN A 127 15.09 3.12 3.58
N PRO A 128 15.18 3.01 2.22
CA PRO A 128 14.73 1.82 1.53
C PRO A 128 15.73 0.67 1.63
N GLY A 129 15.44 -0.39 2.37
CA GLY A 129 16.29 -1.58 2.43
C GLY A 129 16.54 -2.22 1.05
N CYS A 130 15.61 -2.07 0.12
CA CYS A 130 15.80 -2.51 -1.26
C CYS A 130 16.86 -1.71 -2.04
N LEU A 131 17.02 -0.42 -1.75
CA LEU A 131 18.06 0.42 -2.33
C LEU A 131 19.42 0.00 -1.77
N SER A 132 19.51 -0.11 -0.44
CA SER A 132 20.75 -0.51 0.24
C SER A 132 21.23 -1.92 -0.17
N ALA A 133 20.28 -2.81 -0.52
CA ALA A 133 20.61 -4.16 -0.97
C ALA A 133 21.02 -4.25 -2.44
N CYS A 134 20.92 -3.17 -3.22
CA CYS A 134 21.16 -3.24 -4.66
C CYS A 134 22.64 -3.02 -5.02
N PRO A 135 23.40 -4.05 -5.48
CA PRO A 135 24.83 -3.89 -5.78
C PRO A 135 25.10 -3.12 -7.07
N ARG A 136 24.05 -2.73 -7.81
CA ARG A 136 24.16 -2.01 -9.09
C ARG A 136 23.63 -0.59 -9.02
N ASP A 137 23.25 -0.10 -7.83
CA ASP A 137 22.63 1.21 -7.67
C ASP A 137 21.47 1.45 -8.64
N ALA A 138 20.74 0.35 -8.96
CA ALA A 138 19.62 0.41 -9.88
C ALA A 138 18.33 0.92 -9.20
N ILE A 139 18.31 1.03 -7.88
CA ILE A 139 17.17 1.58 -7.15
C ILE A 139 17.54 2.98 -6.67
N PHE A 140 16.66 3.93 -6.88
CA PHE A 140 16.88 5.32 -6.49
C PHE A 140 15.59 5.95 -5.95
N LYS A 141 15.74 6.98 -5.13
CA LYS A 141 14.66 7.77 -4.58
C LYS A 141 14.61 9.11 -5.35
N ARG A 142 13.44 9.48 -5.83
CA ARG A 142 13.24 10.77 -6.50
C ARG A 142 13.30 11.89 -5.46
N GLU A 143 14.06 12.93 -5.74
CA GLU A 143 14.24 14.06 -4.81
C GLU A 143 12.95 14.88 -4.66
N GLN A 144 12.19 15.06 -5.75
CA GLN A 144 11.03 15.94 -5.80
C GLN A 144 9.80 15.42 -5.04
N ASP A 145 9.65 14.12 -4.89
CA ASP A 145 8.45 13.51 -4.28
C ASP A 145 8.75 12.27 -3.42
N GLY A 146 10.01 11.89 -3.33
CA GLY A 146 10.42 10.75 -2.54
C GLY A 146 9.99 9.38 -3.09
N VAL A 147 9.46 9.31 -4.31
CA VAL A 147 9.08 8.03 -4.94
C VAL A 147 10.33 7.19 -5.21
N VAL A 148 10.33 5.95 -4.73
CA VAL A 148 11.43 5.00 -4.97
C VAL A 148 11.16 4.23 -6.24
N LEU A 149 12.10 4.24 -7.17
CA LEU A 149 11.99 3.63 -8.50
C LEU A 149 13.14 2.64 -8.77
N VAL A 150 12.96 1.83 -9.81
CA VAL A 150 14.00 0.94 -10.37
C VAL A 150 14.42 1.48 -11.74
N ASP A 151 15.70 1.71 -11.92
CA ASP A 151 16.31 1.96 -13.21
C ASP A 151 16.50 0.60 -13.92
N LEU A 152 15.69 0.33 -14.93
CA LEU A 152 15.69 -0.95 -15.61
C LEU A 152 16.96 -1.15 -16.47
N ASP A 153 17.63 -0.09 -16.89
CA ASP A 153 18.89 -0.21 -17.64
C ASP A 153 20.04 -0.67 -16.72
N ARG A 154 20.08 -0.17 -15.48
CA ARG A 154 21.07 -0.58 -14.48
C ARG A 154 20.77 -1.93 -13.83
N CYS A 155 19.48 -2.29 -13.74
CA CYS A 155 19.06 -3.52 -13.09
C CYS A 155 19.63 -4.74 -13.82
N GLN A 156 20.27 -5.65 -13.09
CA GLN A 156 20.82 -6.90 -13.63
C GLN A 156 20.07 -8.14 -13.13
N GLY A 157 18.92 -7.94 -12.46
CA GLY A 157 18.05 -9.04 -12.04
C GLY A 157 18.60 -9.88 -10.88
N TYR A 158 19.54 -9.40 -10.09
CA TYR A 158 20.15 -10.15 -8.97
C TYR A 158 19.17 -10.45 -7.82
N ARG A 159 18.05 -9.76 -7.73
CA ARG A 159 16.96 -9.96 -6.76
C ARG A 159 17.30 -9.65 -5.30
N TYR A 160 18.50 -9.15 -4.97
CA TYR A 160 18.84 -8.72 -3.60
C TYR A 160 17.88 -7.66 -3.06
N CYS A 161 17.34 -6.82 -3.93
CA CYS A 161 16.32 -5.85 -3.54
C CYS A 161 15.02 -6.50 -3.03
N ILE A 162 14.67 -7.69 -3.52
CA ILE A 162 13.52 -8.46 -3.03
C ILE A 162 13.84 -9.01 -1.64
N ALA A 163 15.04 -9.57 -1.46
CA ALA A 163 15.52 -10.05 -0.18
C ALA A 163 15.57 -8.91 0.86
N GLY A 164 16.16 -7.75 0.50
CA GLY A 164 16.29 -6.59 1.37
C GLY A 164 14.99 -5.87 1.71
N CYS A 165 13.91 -6.08 0.96
CA CYS A 165 12.61 -5.49 1.25
C CYS A 165 11.85 -6.31 2.29
N PRO A 166 11.61 -5.82 3.53
CA PRO A 166 10.90 -6.60 4.53
C PRO A 166 9.40 -6.73 4.22
N TYR A 167 8.85 -5.84 3.38
CA TYR A 167 7.45 -5.87 2.96
C TYR A 167 7.21 -6.74 1.72
N LYS A 168 8.27 -7.27 1.08
CA LYS A 168 8.22 -8.10 -0.13
C LYS A 168 7.37 -7.49 -1.27
N LYS A 169 7.43 -6.16 -1.45
CA LYS A 169 6.72 -5.41 -2.50
C LYS A 169 7.59 -5.06 -3.71
N ILE A 170 8.58 -5.90 -3.98
CA ILE A 170 9.39 -5.90 -5.20
C ILE A 170 9.24 -7.28 -5.83
N TYR A 171 9.10 -7.31 -7.13
CA TYR A 171 8.82 -8.50 -7.90
C TYR A 171 9.89 -8.69 -8.97
N PHE A 172 10.08 -9.90 -9.43
CA PHE A 172 10.99 -10.21 -10.52
C PHE A 172 10.22 -10.55 -11.79
N ASN A 173 10.49 -9.83 -12.87
CA ASN A 173 9.91 -10.13 -14.17
C ASN A 173 10.82 -11.13 -14.91
N PRO A 174 10.41 -12.41 -15.05
CA PRO A 174 11.24 -13.43 -15.68
C PRO A 174 11.42 -13.23 -17.19
N LYS A 175 10.48 -12.54 -17.84
CA LYS A 175 10.54 -12.29 -19.30
C LYS A 175 11.63 -11.32 -19.69
N ILE A 176 11.90 -10.34 -18.83
CA ILE A 176 12.94 -9.32 -19.08
C ILE A 176 14.13 -9.44 -18.13
N SER A 177 14.08 -10.39 -17.19
CA SER A 177 15.10 -10.60 -16.15
C SER A 177 15.41 -9.34 -15.32
N LYS A 178 14.38 -8.58 -14.95
CA LYS A 178 14.50 -7.33 -14.19
C LYS A 178 13.58 -7.35 -12.95
N SER A 179 13.96 -6.56 -11.95
CA SER A 179 13.08 -6.32 -10.78
C SER A 179 12.16 -5.15 -11.04
N GLU A 180 10.91 -5.28 -10.65
CA GLU A 180 9.86 -4.28 -10.83
C GLU A 180 9.04 -4.10 -9.56
N LYS A 181 8.45 -2.92 -9.37
CA LYS A 181 7.64 -2.59 -8.18
C LYS A 181 6.70 -1.43 -8.46
N CYS A 182 5.78 -1.21 -7.53
CA CYS A 182 4.92 -0.02 -7.54
C CYS A 182 5.73 1.26 -7.77
N ILE A 183 5.28 2.08 -8.71
CA ILE A 183 5.87 3.39 -9.08
C ILE A 183 5.09 4.57 -8.49
N LEU A 184 4.16 4.32 -7.56
CA LEU A 184 3.20 5.28 -6.99
C LEU A 184 2.40 6.05 -8.05
N CYS A 185 2.26 5.48 -9.24
CA CYS A 185 1.65 6.14 -10.40
C CYS A 185 2.22 7.56 -10.66
N PHE A 186 3.54 7.77 -10.48
CA PHE A 186 4.13 9.11 -10.56
C PHE A 186 3.78 9.87 -11.85
N PRO A 187 3.57 9.22 -13.04
CA PRO A 187 3.15 9.96 -14.23
C PRO A 187 1.76 10.59 -14.10
N ARG A 188 0.93 10.07 -13.18
CA ARG A 188 -0.38 10.67 -12.83
C ARG A 188 -0.20 11.78 -11.81
N ILE A 189 0.62 11.54 -10.77
CA ILE A 189 0.90 12.54 -9.72
C ILE A 189 1.50 13.81 -10.33
N GLU A 190 2.42 13.69 -11.26
CA GLU A 190 3.00 14.82 -12.00
C GLU A 190 1.95 15.66 -12.76
N LYS A 191 0.79 15.09 -13.05
CA LYS A 191 -0.35 15.77 -13.68
C LYS A 191 -1.42 16.23 -12.66
N GLY A 192 -1.13 16.16 -11.37
CA GLY A 192 -2.11 16.46 -10.33
C GLY A 192 -3.22 15.40 -10.20
N LEU A 193 -3.04 14.21 -10.79
CA LEU A 193 -4.01 13.14 -10.74
C LEU A 193 -3.63 12.11 -9.67
N PRO A 194 -4.58 11.59 -8.89
CA PRO A 194 -4.29 10.57 -7.88
C PRO A 194 -3.86 9.24 -8.52
N PRO A 195 -3.08 8.41 -7.79
CA PRO A 195 -2.79 7.05 -8.20
C PRO A 195 -4.07 6.28 -8.51
N ALA A 196 -4.02 5.37 -9.50
CA ALA A 196 -5.19 4.60 -9.95
C ALA A 196 -5.88 3.86 -8.79
N CYS A 197 -5.11 3.23 -7.90
CA CYS A 197 -5.64 2.52 -6.73
C CYS A 197 -6.31 3.46 -5.71
N ALA A 198 -5.94 4.73 -5.66
CA ALA A 198 -6.58 5.71 -4.79
C ALA A 198 -7.85 6.27 -5.44
N GLN A 199 -7.79 6.60 -6.73
CA GLN A 199 -8.91 7.13 -7.48
C GLN A 199 -10.11 6.16 -7.53
N GLN A 200 -9.84 4.87 -7.68
CA GLN A 200 -10.88 3.84 -7.80
C GLN A 200 -11.34 3.25 -6.44
N CYS A 201 -10.85 3.80 -5.33
CA CYS A 201 -11.22 3.29 -4.02
C CYS A 201 -12.65 3.65 -3.63
N VAL A 202 -13.57 2.69 -3.67
CA VAL A 202 -14.99 2.89 -3.33
C VAL A 202 -15.20 3.29 -1.87
N GLY A 203 -14.39 2.78 -0.94
CA GLY A 203 -14.45 3.11 0.48
C GLY A 203 -13.81 4.46 0.83
N ARG A 204 -13.21 5.15 -0.14
CA ARG A 204 -12.51 6.44 0.09
C ARG A 204 -11.53 6.37 1.28
N ILE A 205 -10.72 5.33 1.31
CA ILE A 205 -9.76 5.11 2.39
C ILE A 205 -8.37 5.68 2.13
N ARG A 206 -8.07 6.03 0.84
CA ARG A 206 -6.71 6.34 0.39
C ARG A 206 -6.55 7.84 0.18
N PHE A 207 -5.93 8.48 1.14
CA PHE A 207 -5.46 9.87 1.04
C PHE A 207 -4.09 9.90 0.38
N VAL A 208 -3.84 10.87 -0.47
CA VAL A 208 -2.54 11.04 -1.15
C VAL A 208 -2.17 12.52 -1.14
N GLY A 209 -0.96 12.82 -0.68
CA GLY A 209 -0.47 14.19 -0.56
C GLY A 209 0.97 14.20 -0.08
N PHE A 210 1.51 15.38 0.10
CA PHE A 210 2.87 15.62 0.58
C PHE A 210 2.90 15.70 2.10
N LEU A 211 3.97 15.18 2.71
CA LEU A 211 4.15 15.16 4.16
C LEU A 211 4.50 16.53 4.75
N ASP A 212 4.96 17.47 3.93
CA ASP A 212 5.31 18.84 4.28
C ASP A 212 4.24 19.87 3.91
N ASP A 213 3.09 19.42 3.37
CA ASP A 213 1.93 20.29 3.09
C ASP A 213 1.02 20.36 4.32
N GLU A 214 1.24 21.35 5.20
CA GLU A 214 0.50 21.53 6.46
C GLU A 214 -1.02 21.66 6.26
N GLU A 215 -1.47 22.14 5.12
CA GLU A 215 -2.88 22.21 4.76
C GLU A 215 -3.44 20.88 4.27
N GLY A 216 -2.56 19.96 3.88
CA GLY A 216 -2.91 18.67 3.31
C GLY A 216 -3.49 17.68 4.33
N GLN A 217 -4.42 16.84 3.87
CA GLN A 217 -5.03 15.83 4.73
C GLN A 217 -3.99 14.82 5.25
N VAL A 218 -2.98 14.47 4.43
CA VAL A 218 -1.92 13.54 4.81
C VAL A 218 -1.10 14.12 5.96
N TYR A 219 -0.66 15.38 5.87
CA TYR A 219 0.05 16.06 6.96
C TYR A 219 -0.79 16.08 8.25
N LYS A 220 -2.07 16.44 8.14
CA LYS A 220 -2.97 16.49 9.29
C LYS A 220 -3.11 15.13 9.98
N LEU A 221 -3.30 14.06 9.21
CA LEU A 221 -3.43 12.71 9.78
C LEU A 221 -2.14 12.19 10.41
N VAL A 222 -0.98 12.48 9.80
CA VAL A 222 0.33 11.96 10.24
C VAL A 222 0.96 12.84 11.32
N HIS A 223 0.98 14.16 11.14
CA HIS A 223 1.73 15.08 12.00
C HIS A 223 0.86 15.84 13.01
N LYS A 224 -0.31 16.34 12.59
CA LYS A 224 -1.17 17.12 13.47
C LYS A 224 -1.90 16.23 14.47
N TYR A 225 -2.64 15.24 13.99
CA TYR A 225 -3.44 14.33 14.83
C TYR A 225 -2.69 13.07 15.26
N LYS A 226 -1.65 12.69 14.54
CA LYS A 226 -0.82 11.50 14.79
C LYS A 226 -1.64 10.21 14.89
N VAL A 227 -2.66 10.09 14.04
CA VAL A 227 -3.54 8.92 13.97
C VAL A 227 -3.24 7.98 12.81
N ALA A 228 -2.41 8.42 11.88
CA ALA A 228 -1.96 7.59 10.76
C ALA A 228 -0.52 7.14 11.04
N LEU A 229 -0.32 5.82 11.15
CA LEU A 229 0.91 5.19 11.61
C LEU A 229 1.55 4.32 10.51
N PRO A 230 2.88 4.22 10.46
CA PRO A 230 3.56 3.35 9.50
C PRO A 230 3.37 1.88 9.86
N LEU A 231 3.33 1.01 8.85
CA LEU A 231 3.30 -0.44 9.05
C LEU A 231 4.69 -0.96 9.37
N ARG A 232 4.85 -1.69 10.49
CA ARG A 232 6.10 -2.35 10.89
C ARG A 232 7.29 -1.39 10.82
N SER A 233 7.21 -0.32 11.59
CA SER A 233 8.31 0.67 11.73
C SER A 233 9.58 0.05 12.34
N ASP A 234 9.45 -1.06 13.04
CA ASP A 234 10.54 -1.86 13.61
C ASP A 234 11.53 -2.39 12.57
N TYR A 235 11.14 -2.49 11.30
CA TYR A 235 12.06 -2.85 10.22
C TYR A 235 13.08 -1.77 9.84
N GLY A 236 13.08 -0.60 10.47
CA GLY A 236 14.05 0.47 10.26
C GLY A 236 14.00 1.19 8.91
N THR A 237 13.02 0.88 8.07
CA THR A 237 12.93 1.38 6.69
C THR A 237 12.24 2.73 6.56
N GLN A 238 11.60 3.25 7.59
CA GLN A 238 10.84 4.50 7.60
C GLN A 238 9.81 4.57 6.45
N PRO A 239 8.69 3.81 6.55
CA PRO A 239 7.64 3.78 5.52
C PRO A 239 6.97 5.13 5.29
N ASN A 240 6.60 5.43 4.04
CA ASN A 240 5.79 6.60 3.66
C ASN A 240 4.35 6.22 3.28
N VAL A 241 3.91 5.05 3.66
CA VAL A 241 2.50 4.65 3.65
C VAL A 241 2.06 4.48 5.09
N TYR A 242 1.01 5.23 5.45
CA TYR A 242 0.51 5.30 6.82
C TYR A 242 -0.92 4.75 6.89
N TYR A 243 -1.26 4.21 8.04
CA TYR A 243 -2.55 3.56 8.29
C TYR A 243 -3.22 4.15 9.53
N VAL A 244 -4.49 4.53 9.38
CA VAL A 244 -5.35 4.79 10.53
C VAL A 244 -5.83 3.43 11.02
N PRO A 245 -5.53 3.03 12.26
CA PRO A 245 -5.81 1.70 12.76
C PRO A 245 -7.33 1.45 12.85
N PRO A 246 -7.77 0.18 12.80
CA PRO A 246 -9.16 -0.16 12.96
C PRO A 246 -9.60 0.07 14.42
N THR A 247 -10.59 0.95 14.61
CA THR A 247 -11.18 1.28 15.91
C THR A 247 -12.65 0.87 16.02
N GLU A 248 -13.20 0.34 14.91
CA GLU A 248 -14.62 -0.01 14.78
C GLU A 248 -14.83 -1.54 14.87
N ALA A 249 -13.95 -2.24 15.59
CA ALA A 249 -14.17 -3.66 15.85
C ALA A 249 -15.48 -3.89 16.62
N PRO A 250 -16.17 -5.02 16.35
CA PRO A 250 -17.31 -5.40 17.16
C PRO A 250 -16.92 -5.50 18.64
N PRO A 251 -17.78 -5.10 19.58
CA PRO A 251 -17.51 -5.26 21.00
C PRO A 251 -17.58 -6.72 21.41
N LYS A 252 -17.03 -7.04 22.57
CA LYS A 252 -17.26 -8.32 23.24
C LYS A 252 -18.61 -8.35 23.93
N PHE A 253 -19.14 -9.55 24.15
CA PHE A 253 -20.41 -9.78 24.83
C PHE A 253 -20.20 -10.57 26.12
N ASP A 254 -21.04 -10.29 27.13
CA ASP A 254 -21.09 -11.09 28.38
C ASP A 254 -21.84 -12.42 28.14
N ALA A 255 -21.94 -13.23 29.18
CA ALA A 255 -22.63 -14.52 29.13
C ALA A 255 -24.13 -14.40 28.79
N GLU A 256 -24.71 -13.25 29.05
CA GLU A 256 -26.12 -12.93 28.78
C GLU A 256 -26.32 -12.26 27.40
N GLY A 257 -25.25 -12.11 26.62
CA GLY A 257 -25.29 -11.52 25.27
C GLY A 257 -25.37 -9.99 25.27
N ARG A 258 -25.06 -9.31 26.36
CA ARG A 258 -25.01 -7.85 26.44
C ARG A 258 -23.63 -7.34 26.11
N VAL A 259 -23.56 -6.20 25.42
CA VAL A 259 -22.30 -5.55 25.07
C VAL A 259 -21.50 -5.18 26.33
N ILE A 260 -20.24 -5.60 26.36
CA ILE A 260 -19.27 -5.17 27.38
C ILE A 260 -18.72 -3.80 26.94
N PRO A 261 -19.06 -2.71 27.63
CA PRO A 261 -18.63 -1.37 27.23
C PRO A 261 -17.11 -1.22 27.19
N GLY A 262 -16.59 -0.59 26.12
CA GLY A 262 -15.16 -0.34 25.96
C GLY A 262 -14.32 -1.55 25.59
N SER A 263 -14.94 -2.69 25.33
CA SER A 263 -14.23 -3.88 24.84
C SER A 263 -14.06 -3.85 23.30
N ASP A 264 -12.94 -4.36 22.84
CA ASP A 264 -12.66 -4.58 21.42
C ASP A 264 -12.32 -6.06 21.21
N ARG A 265 -12.73 -6.63 20.08
CA ARG A 265 -12.33 -8.00 19.70
C ARG A 265 -10.92 -8.06 19.17
N ILE A 266 -10.44 -7.01 18.51
CA ILE A 266 -9.07 -6.95 18.01
C ILE A 266 -8.14 -6.73 19.21
N PRO A 267 -7.23 -7.68 19.50
CA PRO A 267 -6.24 -7.51 20.57
C PRO A 267 -5.34 -6.31 20.30
N THR A 268 -5.12 -5.48 21.31
CA THR A 268 -4.30 -4.27 21.15
C THR A 268 -2.83 -4.63 20.83
N GLU A 269 -2.37 -5.78 21.34
CA GLU A 269 -1.04 -6.32 21.08
C GLU A 269 -0.80 -6.61 19.59
N GLU A 270 -1.84 -7.06 18.89
CA GLU A 270 -1.75 -7.29 17.43
C GLU A 270 -1.66 -5.97 16.67
N LEU A 271 -2.38 -4.95 17.10
CA LEU A 271 -2.26 -3.61 16.53
C LEU A 271 -0.90 -2.98 16.83
N GLU A 272 -0.36 -3.18 18.04
CA GLU A 272 0.97 -2.72 18.42
C GLU A 272 2.07 -3.40 17.60
N LYS A 273 1.96 -4.71 17.36
CA LYS A 273 2.88 -5.46 16.48
C LYS A 273 2.91 -4.88 15.06
N LEU A 274 1.77 -4.43 14.53
CA LEU A 274 1.69 -3.88 13.17
C LEU A 274 2.10 -2.41 13.09
N PHE A 275 1.68 -1.58 14.05
CA PHE A 275 1.76 -0.13 13.95
C PHE A 275 2.65 0.52 15.02
N GLY A 276 3.22 -0.28 15.92
CA GLY A 276 4.04 0.19 17.02
C GLY A 276 3.22 0.75 18.21
N PRO A 277 3.90 1.11 19.32
CA PRO A 277 3.25 1.51 20.58
C PRO A 277 2.43 2.80 20.47
N GLU A 278 2.69 3.65 19.48
CA GLU A 278 1.90 4.87 19.26
C GLU A 278 0.44 4.58 18.86
N VAL A 279 0.11 3.32 18.54
CA VAL A 279 -1.27 2.91 18.21
C VAL A 279 -2.25 3.19 19.37
N HIS A 280 -1.81 3.06 20.62
CA HIS A 280 -2.64 3.35 21.79
C HIS A 280 -3.11 4.81 21.81
N LYS A 281 -2.18 5.74 21.55
CA LYS A 281 -2.51 7.19 21.50
C LYS A 281 -3.36 7.52 20.28
N ALA A 282 -3.07 6.91 19.14
CA ALA A 282 -3.87 7.09 17.93
C ALA A 282 -5.33 6.65 18.15
N MET A 283 -5.55 5.49 18.76
CA MET A 283 -6.88 4.98 19.08
C MET A 283 -7.62 5.87 20.08
N GLN A 284 -6.94 6.36 21.12
CA GLN A 284 -7.52 7.31 22.09
C GLN A 284 -7.96 8.60 21.38
N THR A 285 -7.11 9.17 20.52
CA THR A 285 -7.43 10.38 19.75
C THR A 285 -8.64 10.17 18.85
N LEU A 286 -8.68 9.04 18.13
CA LEU A 286 -9.80 8.70 17.23
C LEU A 286 -11.12 8.58 18.00
N ARG A 287 -11.11 7.89 19.13
CA ARG A 287 -12.30 7.75 20.00
C ARG A 287 -12.76 9.08 20.57
N ALA A 288 -11.84 9.89 21.09
CA ALA A 288 -12.15 11.21 21.63
C ALA A 288 -12.75 12.15 20.58
N GLU A 289 -12.19 12.21 19.39
CA GLU A 289 -12.70 13.06 18.30
C GLU A 289 -14.05 12.56 17.75
N LYS A 290 -14.28 11.24 17.76
CA LYS A 290 -15.58 10.65 17.44
C LYS A 290 -16.67 11.05 18.44
N GLU A 291 -16.38 10.94 19.74
CA GLU A 291 -17.30 11.38 20.80
C GLU A 291 -17.55 12.88 20.75
N LYS A 292 -16.51 13.69 20.56
CA LYS A 292 -16.65 15.12 20.37
C LYS A 292 -17.59 15.45 19.21
N ARG A 293 -17.45 14.73 18.06
CA ARG A 293 -18.35 14.91 16.92
C ARG A 293 -19.77 14.52 17.25
N ARG A 294 -20.00 13.42 17.99
CA ARG A 294 -21.33 13.01 18.45
C ARG A 294 -21.98 14.07 19.34
N ALA A 295 -21.19 14.63 20.26
CA ALA A 295 -21.69 15.63 21.23
C ALA A 295 -21.90 17.02 20.61
N THR A 296 -21.04 17.45 19.68
CA THR A 296 -21.00 18.85 19.19
C THR A 296 -21.38 19.00 17.71
N GLY A 297 -21.48 17.90 16.96
CA GLY A 297 -21.66 17.90 15.52
C GLY A 297 -20.40 18.29 14.72
N LYS A 298 -19.26 18.53 15.39
CA LYS A 298 -18.04 19.07 14.75
C LYS A 298 -16.78 18.33 15.19
N SER A 299 -15.98 17.91 14.22
CA SER A 299 -14.59 17.43 14.40
C SER A 299 -13.86 17.47 13.06
N GLU A 300 -12.80 18.25 12.97
CA GLU A 300 -11.98 18.31 11.74
C GLU A 300 -11.44 16.93 11.39
N LEU A 301 -10.92 16.17 12.37
CA LEU A 301 -10.39 14.83 12.12
C LEU A 301 -11.44 13.89 11.53
N MET A 302 -12.64 13.89 12.13
CA MET A 302 -13.73 13.03 11.63
C MET A 302 -14.23 13.50 10.25
N ASP A 303 -14.26 14.79 9.98
CA ASP A 303 -14.62 15.34 8.67
C ASP A 303 -13.61 14.90 7.59
N ILE A 304 -12.32 14.91 7.92
CA ILE A 304 -11.27 14.37 7.04
C ILE A 304 -11.52 12.88 6.77
N LEU A 305 -11.68 12.07 7.82
CA LEU A 305 -11.81 10.62 7.69
C LEU A 305 -13.10 10.19 6.99
N ILE A 306 -14.20 10.93 7.12
CA ILE A 306 -15.44 10.67 6.39
C ILE A 306 -15.23 10.86 4.89
N ALA A 307 -14.38 11.81 4.49
CA ALA A 307 -14.04 12.09 3.10
C ALA A 307 -15.30 12.33 2.22
N TYR A 308 -16.11 13.32 2.59
CA TYR A 308 -17.35 13.67 1.89
C TYR A 308 -17.15 13.95 0.40
N LYS A 309 -16.08 14.66 0.07
CA LYS A 309 -15.67 14.94 -1.30
C LYS A 309 -14.41 14.15 -1.64
N HIS A 310 -14.46 13.45 -2.75
CA HIS A 310 -13.34 12.62 -3.20
C HIS A 310 -12.10 13.47 -3.53
N GLU A 311 -12.30 14.64 -4.11
CA GLU A 311 -11.23 15.57 -4.51
C GLU A 311 -10.42 16.07 -3.31
N ASP A 312 -11.06 16.27 -2.16
CA ASP A 312 -10.41 16.76 -0.94
C ASP A 312 -9.38 15.76 -0.36
N MET A 313 -9.43 14.50 -0.79
CA MET A 313 -8.47 13.47 -0.38
C MET A 313 -7.11 13.59 -1.06
N PHE A 314 -7.04 14.36 -2.17
CA PHE A 314 -5.88 14.44 -3.03
C PHE A 314 -5.43 15.88 -3.19
N ARG A 315 -4.37 16.25 -2.50
CA ARG A 315 -3.75 17.55 -2.69
C ARG A 315 -2.46 17.36 -3.50
N LEU A 316 -2.65 17.22 -4.81
CA LEU A 316 -1.61 16.95 -5.80
C LEU A 316 -1.57 18.06 -6.87
N ASP A 317 -1.85 19.30 -6.45
CA ASP A 317 -1.82 20.47 -7.33
C ASP A 317 -0.45 20.61 -8.02
N GLN A 318 -0.45 20.78 -9.32
CA GLN A 318 0.76 20.99 -10.11
C GLN A 318 1.56 22.19 -9.65
N ASN A 319 0.89 23.27 -9.22
CA ASN A 319 1.55 24.46 -8.72
C ASN A 319 2.28 24.18 -7.40
N TYR A 320 1.68 23.37 -6.53
CA TYR A 320 2.31 22.93 -5.30
C TYR A 320 3.55 22.06 -5.58
N TYR A 321 3.40 21.08 -6.47
CA TYR A 321 4.50 20.21 -6.91
C TYR A 321 5.66 21.01 -7.51
N GLN A 322 5.35 21.98 -8.39
CA GLN A 322 6.33 22.89 -8.97
C GLN A 322 6.98 23.82 -7.92
N SER A 323 6.21 24.24 -6.91
CA SER A 323 6.73 25.10 -5.83
C SER A 323 7.75 24.36 -4.96
N ILE A 324 7.48 23.08 -4.65
CA ILE A 324 8.44 22.23 -3.90
C ILE A 324 9.71 22.04 -4.72
N ALA A 325 9.59 21.67 -5.98
CA ALA A 325 10.73 21.50 -6.87
C ALA A 325 11.59 22.76 -6.95
N LYS A 326 10.95 23.93 -7.04
CA LYS A 326 11.64 25.24 -7.03
C LYS A 326 12.34 25.51 -5.70
N LYS A 327 11.68 25.21 -4.56
CA LYS A 327 12.30 25.36 -3.22
C LYS A 327 13.53 24.48 -3.05
N GLN A 328 13.51 23.28 -3.62
CA GLN A 328 14.60 22.32 -3.57
C GLN A 328 15.65 22.52 -4.67
N GLY A 329 15.49 23.52 -5.54
CA GLY A 329 16.39 23.75 -6.67
C GLY A 329 16.34 22.66 -7.75
N ILE A 330 15.26 21.87 -7.79
CA ILE A 330 15.09 20.76 -8.72
C ILE A 330 14.39 21.25 -9.98
N SER A 331 15.00 21.05 -11.14
CA SER A 331 14.35 21.27 -12.42
C SER A 331 13.43 20.12 -12.77
N LEU A 332 12.12 20.33 -12.70
CA LEU A 332 11.15 19.35 -13.22
C LEU A 332 11.27 19.26 -14.73
N ALA A 333 11.41 18.03 -15.24
CA ALA A 333 11.29 17.82 -16.67
C ALA A 333 9.85 18.15 -17.12
N PRO A 334 9.66 18.69 -18.34
CA PRO A 334 8.32 18.82 -18.89
C PRO A 334 7.58 17.51 -18.83
N ILE A 335 6.27 17.55 -18.49
CA ILE A 335 5.43 16.35 -18.43
C ILE A 335 5.41 15.72 -19.83
N ASP A 336 6.03 14.55 -19.95
CA ASP A 336 6.06 13.84 -21.21
C ASP A 336 4.77 13.01 -21.37
N ASN A 337 3.89 13.51 -22.23
CA ASN A 337 2.62 12.84 -22.52
C ASN A 337 2.81 11.44 -23.14
N ARG A 338 3.98 11.15 -23.71
CA ARG A 338 4.31 9.84 -24.29
C ARG A 338 4.40 8.75 -23.23
N TYR A 339 4.69 9.12 -21.98
CA TYR A 339 4.71 8.20 -20.86
C TYR A 339 3.35 7.56 -20.58
N MET A 340 2.27 8.32 -20.80
CA MET A 340 0.89 7.82 -20.65
C MET A 340 0.43 6.98 -21.84
N ALA A 341 1.11 7.09 -22.97
CA ALA A 341 0.81 6.36 -24.21
C ALA A 341 1.63 5.06 -24.34
N GLY A 342 2.43 4.70 -23.35
CA GLY A 342 3.26 3.50 -23.40
C GLY A 342 4.46 3.57 -24.33
N LYS A 343 4.80 4.74 -24.87
CA LYS A 343 5.96 4.89 -25.75
C LYS A 343 7.24 5.11 -24.95
N ASN A 344 8.31 4.44 -25.39
CA ASN A 344 9.65 4.60 -24.83
C ASN A 344 10.09 6.07 -24.88
N THR A 345 10.31 6.66 -23.73
CA THR A 345 10.89 7.98 -23.60
C THR A 345 12.06 7.93 -22.65
N GLU A 346 13.21 8.33 -23.13
CA GLU A 346 14.31 8.68 -22.24
C GLU A 346 13.93 9.96 -21.52
N ASN A 347 13.71 9.89 -20.22
CA ASN A 347 13.67 11.09 -19.41
C ASN A 347 15.02 11.29 -18.72
N LYS A 348 15.25 12.42 -18.09
CA LYS A 348 16.51 12.72 -17.38
C LYS A 348 16.80 11.71 -16.25
N TYR A 349 15.84 10.89 -15.87
CA TYR A 349 15.97 9.83 -14.87
C TYR A 349 16.26 8.45 -15.49
N LYS A 350 16.48 8.37 -16.81
CA LYS A 350 16.76 7.12 -17.56
C LYS A 350 15.72 6.03 -17.34
N PHE A 351 14.46 6.41 -17.15
CA PHE A 351 13.40 5.44 -16.98
C PHE A 351 12.83 5.06 -18.35
N LYS A 352 13.11 3.85 -18.79
CA LYS A 352 12.52 3.28 -20.00
C LYS A 352 11.28 2.47 -19.65
N VAL A 353 10.15 2.86 -20.21
CA VAL A 353 8.98 1.97 -20.28
C VAL A 353 9.22 1.05 -21.47
N VAL A 354 9.46 -0.21 -21.21
CA VAL A 354 9.58 -1.21 -22.27
C VAL A 354 8.17 -1.56 -22.72
N GLU A 355 7.86 -1.24 -23.98
CA GLU A 355 6.66 -1.78 -24.64
C GLU A 355 6.97 -3.25 -24.96
N TYR A 356 6.05 -4.11 -24.58
CA TYR A 356 6.05 -5.50 -24.98
C TYR A 356 4.95 -5.67 -26.03
N ASP A 357 5.38 -6.07 -27.23
CA ASP A 357 4.49 -6.58 -28.27
C ASP A 357 3.88 -7.92 -27.87
#